data_fbfcd4f67be00095656d1eb4d2b0834e
#
_entry.id   fbfcd4f67be00095656d1eb4d2b0834e
#
_cell.length_a   1.000
_cell.length_b   1.000
_cell.length_c   1.000
_cell.angle_alpha   90.00
_cell.angle_beta   90.00
_cell.angle_gamma   90.00
#
_symmetry.space_group_name_H-M   'P 1'
#
loop_
_entity.id
_entity.type
_entity.pdbx_description
1 polymer ?
#
loop_
_entity_poly.entity_id
_entity_poly.type
_entity_poly.pdbx_seq_one_letter_code
_entity_poly.pdbx_strand_id
1 'polypeptide(L)'
;VSWYDGHPDHPRTWDLSAREVAVIGVGNVALDISRVLAKHADDLMTTEIPANVAAALEKSPTTDVHVFGRRGPAQVKFTPLELRELGKQADVDVLVDEEDFEYDEGSQAALASSNQQRQVVKALEGYAMQEPEDLTASHRIHIHLFQAPAAVLTDDDGHVRALRTERTRLTGDGGVTGTGEYRDWPVQAVYRAVGYASSSIEGLPFDAERHVVPNEGGRVLGEDGEPLTGLYATGWIRRGPVGLIGSTKSDAQETIANLVADAQAGLLHAESQDEGQVGHDALISLLESRGVPFTTWEGWELLDAYERELGESYGEVVVTGGASRPRERVKVVSRDAMTAISRSSEVPEDLIGQPEVDRVPERVAHRLRR
;
A
#
# COMPACT_ATOMS: atom_id res chain seq x y z
N VAL A 1 -5.93 -0.31 1.86
CA VAL A 1 -4.61 -0.87 2.25
C VAL A 1 -4.66 -1.32 3.70
N SER A 2 -4.88 -0.43 4.66
CA SER A 2 -4.82 -0.76 6.09
C SER A 2 -5.75 -1.89 6.52
N TRP A 3 -6.97 -1.98 5.97
CA TRP A 3 -7.86 -3.12 6.20
C TRP A 3 -7.25 -4.43 5.68
N TYR A 4 -6.71 -4.42 4.45
CA TYR A 4 -6.09 -5.60 3.84
C TYR A 4 -4.87 -6.08 4.63
N ASP A 5 -4.09 -5.17 5.15
CA ASP A 5 -2.91 -5.45 5.96
C ASP A 5 -3.24 -5.83 7.42
N GLY A 6 -4.52 -5.74 7.83
CA GLY A 6 -4.96 -6.10 9.17
C GLY A 6 -4.60 -5.07 10.23
N HIS A 7 -4.53 -3.77 9.89
CA HIS A 7 -4.23 -2.74 10.87
C HIS A 7 -5.32 -2.65 11.95
N PRO A 8 -4.98 -2.69 13.25
CA PRO A 8 -5.96 -2.82 14.34
C PRO A 8 -6.91 -1.63 14.50
N ASP A 9 -6.54 -0.44 14.04
CA ASP A 9 -7.34 0.79 14.13
C ASP A 9 -8.33 0.95 12.96
N HIS A 10 -8.39 -0.04 12.06
CA HIS A 10 -9.33 -0.05 10.95
C HIS A 10 -10.45 -1.09 11.16
N PRO A 11 -11.64 -0.87 10.55
CA PRO A 11 -12.73 -1.84 10.65
C PRO A 11 -12.30 -3.23 10.20
N ARG A 12 -12.73 -4.25 10.93
CA ARG A 12 -12.45 -5.66 10.58
C ARG A 12 -13.19 -6.13 9.35
N THR A 13 -14.31 -5.51 9.05
CA THR A 13 -15.15 -5.80 7.90
C THR A 13 -15.02 -4.71 6.85
N TRP A 14 -15.03 -5.10 5.59
CA TRP A 14 -15.07 -4.21 4.44
C TRP A 14 -16.14 -4.69 3.49
N ASP A 15 -16.91 -3.76 2.91
CA ASP A 15 -17.91 -4.13 1.91
C ASP A 15 -17.23 -4.45 0.58
N LEU A 16 -17.31 -5.70 0.18
CA LEU A 16 -16.80 -6.24 -1.08
C LEU A 16 -17.94 -6.82 -1.93
N SER A 17 -19.17 -6.33 -1.77
CA SER A 17 -20.35 -6.83 -2.49
C SER A 17 -20.42 -6.40 -3.96
N ALA A 18 -19.54 -5.48 -4.37
CA ALA A 18 -19.49 -4.97 -5.74
C ALA A 18 -18.96 -6.03 -6.72
N ARG A 19 -19.65 -6.21 -7.86
CA ARG A 19 -19.20 -7.07 -8.95
C ARG A 19 -18.22 -6.35 -9.87
N GLU A 20 -18.49 -5.08 -10.14
CA GLU A 20 -17.64 -4.21 -10.96
C GLU A 20 -17.18 -3.02 -10.09
N VAL A 21 -15.88 -2.76 -10.04
CA VAL A 21 -15.30 -1.74 -9.20
C VAL A 21 -14.45 -0.77 -10.00
N ALA A 22 -14.43 0.50 -9.60
CA ALA A 22 -13.55 1.52 -10.17
C ALA A 22 -12.38 1.82 -9.23
N VAL A 23 -11.17 1.92 -9.79
CA VAL A 23 -9.96 2.38 -9.11
C VAL A 23 -9.46 3.65 -9.81
N ILE A 24 -9.48 4.78 -9.11
CA ILE A 24 -9.04 6.07 -9.65
C ILE A 24 -7.56 6.26 -9.35
N GLY A 25 -6.73 6.28 -10.38
CA GLY A 25 -5.28 6.50 -10.29
C GLY A 25 -4.48 5.53 -11.15
N VAL A 26 -3.30 5.96 -11.60
CA VAL A 26 -2.40 5.20 -12.49
C VAL A 26 -0.98 5.12 -11.90
N GLY A 27 -0.91 4.81 -10.62
CA GLY A 27 0.31 4.49 -9.87
C GLY A 27 0.27 3.07 -9.31
N ASN A 28 1.37 2.60 -8.70
CA ASN A 28 1.49 1.23 -8.19
C ASN A 28 0.40 0.85 -7.17
N VAL A 29 -0.04 1.79 -6.34
CA VAL A 29 -1.16 1.53 -5.39
C VAL A 29 -2.45 1.17 -6.11
N ALA A 30 -2.72 1.77 -7.28
CA ALA A 30 -3.87 1.39 -8.09
C ALA A 30 -3.73 -0.04 -8.62
N LEU A 31 -2.52 -0.43 -9.05
CA LEU A 31 -2.23 -1.82 -9.46
C LEU A 31 -2.39 -2.80 -8.30
N ASP A 32 -1.93 -2.44 -7.09
CA ASP A 32 -2.06 -3.30 -5.91
C ASP A 32 -3.51 -3.53 -5.53
N ILE A 33 -4.34 -2.46 -5.50
CA ILE A 33 -5.78 -2.57 -5.26
C ILE A 33 -6.43 -3.46 -6.31
N SER A 34 -6.12 -3.21 -7.60
CA SER A 34 -6.70 -3.98 -8.71
C SER A 34 -6.29 -5.44 -8.66
N ARG A 35 -5.03 -5.72 -8.34
CA ARG A 35 -4.48 -7.06 -8.17
C ARG A 35 -5.19 -7.84 -7.04
N VAL A 36 -5.38 -7.20 -5.89
CA VAL A 36 -6.05 -7.82 -4.75
C VAL A 36 -7.51 -8.11 -5.04
N LEU A 37 -8.22 -7.19 -5.72
CA LEU A 37 -9.65 -7.35 -5.99
C LEU A 37 -9.95 -8.31 -7.15
N ALA A 38 -9.06 -8.40 -8.15
CA ALA A 38 -9.22 -9.29 -9.30
C ALA A 38 -8.69 -10.72 -9.05
N LYS A 39 -7.82 -10.91 -8.05
CA LYS A 39 -7.20 -12.20 -7.78
C LYS A 39 -8.11 -13.10 -6.97
N HIS A 40 -8.07 -14.41 -7.23
CA HIS A 40 -8.76 -15.38 -6.40
C HIS A 40 -8.19 -15.36 -4.97
N ALA A 41 -9.07 -15.51 -3.97
CA ALA A 41 -8.67 -15.46 -2.56
C ALA A 41 -7.62 -16.53 -2.21
N ASP A 42 -7.72 -17.72 -2.79
CA ASP A 42 -6.78 -18.83 -2.57
C ASP A 42 -5.33 -18.45 -2.94
N ASP A 43 -5.15 -17.64 -4.01
CA ASP A 43 -3.84 -17.16 -4.41
C ASP A 43 -3.25 -16.14 -3.43
N LEU A 44 -4.10 -15.40 -2.73
CA LEU A 44 -3.71 -14.45 -1.70
C LEU A 44 -3.39 -15.12 -0.36
N MET A 45 -3.96 -16.29 -0.09
CA MET A 45 -3.66 -17.07 1.12
C MET A 45 -2.21 -17.58 1.18
N THR A 46 -1.46 -17.53 0.08
CA THR A 46 -0.02 -17.78 0.07
C THR A 46 0.80 -16.63 0.68
N THR A 47 0.15 -15.50 0.97
CA THR A 47 0.72 -14.33 1.65
C THR A 47 0.29 -14.31 3.11
N GLU A 48 0.65 -13.26 3.83
CA GLU A 48 0.39 -13.14 5.27
C GLU A 48 -0.98 -12.51 5.63
N ILE A 49 -1.94 -12.48 4.69
CA ILE A 49 -3.24 -11.84 4.93
C ILE A 49 -3.96 -12.41 6.15
N PRO A 50 -4.64 -11.55 6.95
CA PRO A 50 -5.45 -12.00 8.07
C PRO A 50 -6.61 -12.90 7.64
N ALA A 51 -7.07 -13.75 8.54
CA ALA A 51 -8.16 -14.69 8.26
C ALA A 51 -9.48 -14.00 7.89
N ASN A 52 -9.80 -12.86 8.53
CA ASN A 52 -11.00 -12.08 8.22
C ASN A 52 -10.95 -11.46 6.81
N VAL A 53 -9.77 -11.05 6.35
CA VAL A 53 -9.55 -10.52 5.00
C VAL A 53 -9.70 -11.64 3.96
N ALA A 54 -9.07 -12.79 4.18
CA ALA A 54 -9.20 -13.97 3.33
C ALA A 54 -10.66 -14.38 3.17
N ALA A 55 -11.40 -14.50 4.29
CA ALA A 55 -12.82 -14.87 4.28
C ALA A 55 -13.74 -13.84 3.62
N ALA A 56 -13.37 -12.56 3.63
CA ALA A 56 -14.12 -11.52 2.94
C ALA A 56 -13.88 -11.56 1.43
N LEU A 57 -12.63 -11.73 1.00
CA LEU A 57 -12.26 -11.84 -0.41
C LEU A 57 -12.81 -13.12 -1.06
N GLU A 58 -12.85 -14.24 -0.34
CA GLU A 58 -13.46 -15.50 -0.82
C GLU A 58 -14.95 -15.34 -1.18
N LYS A 59 -15.65 -14.44 -0.50
CA LYS A 59 -17.07 -14.15 -0.73
C LYS A 59 -17.31 -13.02 -1.73
N SER A 60 -16.26 -12.34 -2.16
CA SER A 60 -16.38 -11.21 -3.07
C SER A 60 -16.87 -11.67 -4.45
N PRO A 61 -17.91 -11.05 -5.00
CA PRO A 61 -18.39 -11.34 -6.36
C PRO A 61 -17.63 -10.54 -7.43
N THR A 62 -16.57 -9.83 -7.08
CA THR A 62 -15.86 -8.93 -8.00
C THR A 62 -15.25 -9.72 -9.16
N THR A 63 -15.64 -9.38 -10.37
CA THR A 63 -15.12 -9.97 -11.62
C THR A 63 -14.37 -8.96 -12.46
N ASP A 64 -14.75 -7.67 -12.40
CA ASP A 64 -14.19 -6.63 -13.25
C ASP A 64 -13.69 -5.45 -12.42
N VAL A 65 -12.43 -5.08 -12.64
CA VAL A 65 -11.78 -3.96 -11.99
C VAL A 65 -11.36 -2.93 -13.03
N HIS A 66 -11.95 -1.73 -12.98
CA HIS A 66 -11.70 -0.64 -13.91
C HIS A 66 -10.75 0.39 -13.33
N VAL A 67 -9.55 0.54 -13.90
CA VAL A 67 -8.52 1.49 -13.50
C VAL A 67 -8.60 2.73 -14.37
N PHE A 68 -8.74 3.92 -13.78
CA PHE A 68 -8.93 5.17 -14.50
C PHE A 68 -7.75 6.12 -14.39
N GLY A 69 -7.20 6.52 -15.53
CA GLY A 69 -6.16 7.53 -15.67
C GLY A 69 -6.62 8.73 -16.49
N ARG A 70 -6.44 9.94 -15.96
CA ARG A 70 -6.81 11.17 -16.69
C ARG A 70 -5.85 11.52 -17.83
N ARG A 71 -4.67 10.91 -17.92
CA ARG A 71 -3.64 11.14 -18.93
C ARG A 71 -3.35 9.86 -19.70
N GLY A 72 -2.55 9.98 -20.76
CA GLY A 72 -2.19 8.89 -21.64
C GLY A 72 -1.08 7.98 -21.12
N PRO A 73 -0.70 6.96 -21.92
CA PRO A 73 0.25 5.93 -21.51
C PRO A 73 1.66 6.46 -21.21
N ALA A 74 2.08 7.57 -21.84
CA ALA A 74 3.37 8.19 -21.56
C ALA A 74 3.45 8.89 -20.19
N GLN A 75 2.32 9.12 -19.50
CA GLN A 75 2.25 9.83 -18.22
C GLN A 75 1.82 8.96 -17.03
N VAL A 76 1.55 7.66 -17.24
CA VAL A 76 1.25 6.74 -16.13
C VAL A 76 2.47 6.60 -15.22
N LYS A 77 2.22 6.32 -13.94
CA LYS A 77 3.27 6.21 -12.91
C LYS A 77 3.48 4.77 -12.43
N PHE A 78 3.04 3.80 -13.22
CA PHE A 78 3.34 2.39 -12.97
C PHE A 78 4.84 2.13 -13.07
N THR A 79 5.33 1.17 -12.30
CA THR A 79 6.65 0.61 -12.57
C THR A 79 6.55 -0.55 -13.56
N PRO A 80 7.56 -0.76 -14.41
CA PRO A 80 7.50 -1.83 -15.43
C PRO A 80 7.36 -3.23 -14.85
N LEU A 81 7.93 -3.45 -13.65
CA LEU A 81 7.85 -4.74 -12.96
C LEU A 81 6.41 -5.02 -12.52
N GLU A 82 5.83 -4.10 -11.74
CA GLU A 82 4.48 -4.24 -11.20
C GLU A 82 3.43 -4.40 -12.30
N LEU A 83 3.55 -3.60 -13.39
CA LEU A 83 2.64 -3.70 -14.51
C LEU A 83 2.74 -5.05 -15.23
N ARG A 84 3.96 -5.57 -15.45
CA ARG A 84 4.15 -6.88 -16.08
C ARG A 84 3.70 -8.04 -15.19
N GLU A 85 3.80 -7.90 -13.87
CA GLU A 85 3.30 -8.90 -12.94
C GLU A 85 1.78 -8.94 -12.89
N LEU A 86 1.11 -7.83 -13.21
CA LEU A 86 -0.34 -7.79 -13.32
C LEU A 86 -0.85 -8.81 -14.36
N GLY A 87 -0.24 -8.87 -15.53
CA GLY A 87 -0.62 -9.82 -16.60
C GLY A 87 -0.13 -11.26 -16.40
N LYS A 88 0.52 -11.57 -15.28
CA LYS A 88 0.93 -12.94 -14.93
C LYS A 88 0.01 -13.61 -13.92
N GLN A 89 -1.03 -12.91 -13.47
CA GLN A 89 -1.97 -13.47 -12.52
C GLN A 89 -2.79 -14.59 -13.18
N ALA A 90 -2.92 -15.68 -12.48
CA ALA A 90 -3.72 -16.80 -12.96
C ALA A 90 -5.20 -16.39 -13.02
N ASP A 91 -5.86 -16.73 -14.13
CA ASP A 91 -7.28 -16.48 -14.37
C ASP A 91 -7.69 -14.98 -14.29
N VAL A 92 -6.79 -14.07 -14.70
CA VAL A 92 -7.03 -12.63 -14.78
C VAL A 92 -6.53 -12.10 -16.12
N ASP A 93 -7.42 -11.54 -16.93
CA ASP A 93 -7.07 -10.82 -18.15
C ASP A 93 -6.86 -9.33 -17.88
N VAL A 94 -5.88 -8.71 -18.56
CA VAL A 94 -5.63 -7.27 -18.50
C VAL A 94 -5.95 -6.65 -19.87
N LEU A 95 -6.84 -5.68 -19.88
CA LEU A 95 -7.33 -5.03 -21.09
C LEU A 95 -6.94 -3.55 -21.09
N VAL A 96 -6.53 -3.06 -22.25
CA VAL A 96 -6.25 -1.64 -22.52
C VAL A 96 -6.83 -1.29 -23.88
N ASP A 97 -7.54 -0.17 -23.99
CA ASP A 97 -8.15 0.25 -25.25
C ASP A 97 -7.07 0.78 -26.22
N GLU A 98 -7.08 0.32 -27.48
CA GLU A 98 -6.13 0.79 -28.50
C GLU A 98 -6.25 2.30 -28.77
N GLU A 99 -7.44 2.87 -28.65
CA GLU A 99 -7.71 4.30 -28.82
C GLU A 99 -7.03 5.19 -27.77
N ASP A 100 -6.48 4.60 -26.70
CA ASP A 100 -5.80 5.31 -25.63
C ASP A 100 -4.29 5.55 -25.91
N PHE A 101 -3.76 5.07 -27.04
CA PHE A 101 -2.34 5.26 -27.40
C PHE A 101 -2.12 6.51 -28.27
N GLU A 102 -2.45 7.67 -27.71
CA GLU A 102 -2.17 8.98 -28.29
C GLU A 102 -0.92 9.62 -27.67
N TYR A 103 -0.11 10.28 -28.51
CA TYR A 103 1.15 10.88 -28.10
C TYR A 103 1.33 12.27 -28.74
N ASP A 104 1.54 13.30 -27.92
CA ASP A 104 1.97 14.64 -28.33
C ASP A 104 3.50 14.80 -28.22
N GLU A 105 4.01 16.00 -28.50
CA GLU A 105 5.45 16.30 -28.40
C GLU A 105 5.97 16.11 -26.98
N GLY A 106 5.18 16.51 -25.94
CA GLY A 106 5.53 16.32 -24.54
C GLY A 106 5.59 14.83 -24.16
N SER A 107 4.67 14.02 -24.67
CA SER A 107 4.68 12.55 -24.49
C SER A 107 5.90 11.92 -25.13
N GLN A 108 6.26 12.34 -26.36
CA GLN A 108 7.45 11.83 -27.06
C GLN A 108 8.73 12.23 -26.32
N ALA A 109 8.82 13.46 -25.81
CA ALA A 109 9.96 13.92 -25.01
C ALA A 109 10.11 13.11 -23.70
N ALA A 110 9.01 12.82 -23.02
CA ALA A 110 9.00 11.97 -21.81
C ALA A 110 9.50 10.56 -22.12
N LEU A 111 9.03 9.94 -23.23
CA LEU A 111 9.47 8.63 -23.67
C LEU A 111 10.96 8.63 -24.09
N ALA A 112 11.44 9.67 -24.77
CA ALA A 112 12.83 9.80 -25.15
C ALA A 112 13.76 9.85 -23.92
N SER A 113 13.36 10.55 -22.87
CA SER A 113 14.15 10.77 -21.66
C SER A 113 14.14 9.61 -20.66
N SER A 114 13.15 8.70 -20.70
CA SER A 114 12.94 7.66 -19.69
C SER A 114 12.84 6.25 -20.29
N ASN A 115 13.84 5.41 -20.00
CA ASN A 115 13.76 3.99 -20.36
C ASN A 115 12.66 3.25 -19.59
N GLN A 116 12.43 3.64 -18.34
CA GLN A 116 11.36 3.08 -17.53
C GLN A 116 9.99 3.33 -18.19
N GLN A 117 9.73 4.56 -18.64
CA GLN A 117 8.47 4.93 -19.27
C GLN A 117 8.25 4.17 -20.58
N ARG A 118 9.31 3.99 -21.40
CA ARG A 118 9.21 3.15 -22.62
C ARG A 118 8.84 1.70 -22.32
N GLN A 119 9.38 1.13 -21.23
CA GLN A 119 9.04 -0.25 -20.83
C GLN A 119 7.59 -0.36 -20.34
N VAL A 120 7.07 0.65 -19.67
CA VAL A 120 5.66 0.71 -19.23
C VAL A 120 4.74 0.79 -20.44
N VAL A 121 5.00 1.71 -21.37
CA VAL A 121 4.22 1.84 -22.61
C VAL A 121 4.22 0.53 -23.40
N LYS A 122 5.38 -0.09 -23.58
CA LYS A 122 5.49 -1.39 -24.27
C LYS A 122 4.67 -2.50 -23.59
N ALA A 123 4.57 -2.49 -22.26
CA ALA A 123 3.74 -3.46 -21.55
C ALA A 123 2.23 -3.19 -21.77
N LEU A 124 1.81 -1.92 -21.76
CA LEU A 124 0.44 -1.52 -22.05
C LEU A 124 0.05 -1.87 -23.51
N GLU A 125 0.92 -1.57 -24.48
CA GLU A 125 0.73 -1.95 -25.88
C GLU A 125 0.57 -3.48 -26.03
N GLY A 126 1.35 -4.26 -25.27
CA GLY A 126 1.23 -5.73 -25.26
C GLY A 126 -0.13 -6.22 -24.77
N TYR A 127 -0.78 -5.50 -23.86
CA TYR A 127 -2.13 -5.82 -23.40
C TYR A 127 -3.20 -5.39 -24.42
N ALA A 128 -3.02 -4.26 -25.09
CA ALA A 128 -3.95 -3.77 -26.11
C ALA A 128 -3.95 -4.65 -27.37
N MET A 129 -2.84 -5.33 -27.66
CA MET A 129 -2.68 -6.20 -28.83
C MET A 129 -3.14 -7.66 -28.61
N GLN A 130 -3.77 -7.98 -27.48
CA GLN A 130 -4.31 -9.31 -27.23
C GLN A 130 -5.54 -9.56 -28.08
N GLU A 131 -5.58 -10.74 -28.70
CA GLU A 131 -6.76 -11.12 -29.49
C GLU A 131 -7.94 -11.47 -28.56
N PRO A 132 -9.19 -11.14 -28.92
CA PRO A 132 -10.36 -11.43 -28.10
C PRO A 132 -10.52 -12.91 -27.75
N GLU A 133 -10.03 -13.82 -28.59
CA GLU A 133 -10.06 -15.26 -28.38
C GLU A 133 -9.13 -15.73 -27.26
N ASP A 134 -8.10 -14.94 -26.93
CA ASP A 134 -7.14 -15.22 -25.85
C ASP A 134 -7.63 -14.74 -24.48
N LEU A 135 -8.66 -13.87 -24.45
CA LEU A 135 -9.23 -13.30 -23.23
C LEU A 135 -10.27 -14.27 -22.63
N THR A 136 -9.79 -15.27 -21.93
CA THR A 136 -10.62 -16.39 -21.43
C THR A 136 -10.74 -16.43 -19.90
N ALA A 137 -10.04 -15.54 -19.19
CA ALA A 137 -10.07 -15.50 -17.74
C ALA A 137 -11.44 -15.11 -17.17
N SER A 138 -11.74 -15.61 -15.96
CA SER A 138 -12.99 -15.29 -15.27
C SER A 138 -13.01 -13.89 -14.67
N HIS A 139 -11.84 -13.30 -14.42
CA HIS A 139 -11.67 -11.94 -13.89
C HIS A 139 -10.93 -11.05 -14.88
N ARG A 140 -11.19 -9.74 -14.82
CA ARG A 140 -10.61 -8.76 -15.74
C ARG A 140 -10.17 -7.49 -15.02
N ILE A 141 -9.04 -6.94 -15.48
CA ILE A 141 -8.57 -5.61 -15.10
C ILE A 141 -8.56 -4.76 -16.36
N HIS A 142 -9.41 -3.74 -16.41
CA HIS A 142 -9.53 -2.79 -17.51
C HIS A 142 -8.75 -1.52 -17.15
N ILE A 143 -7.80 -1.12 -17.99
CA ILE A 143 -7.04 0.13 -17.80
C ILE A 143 -7.52 1.15 -18.82
N HIS A 144 -8.26 2.14 -18.36
CA HIS A 144 -8.82 3.23 -19.15
C HIS A 144 -7.98 4.48 -18.97
N LEU A 145 -7.40 4.97 -20.06
CA LEU A 145 -6.61 6.20 -20.07
C LEU A 145 -7.42 7.34 -20.69
N PHE A 146 -6.93 8.56 -20.53
CA PHE A 146 -7.68 9.77 -20.95
C PHE A 146 -9.09 9.86 -20.38
N GLN A 147 -9.33 9.30 -19.20
CA GLN A 147 -10.61 9.31 -18.50
C GLN A 147 -10.45 10.06 -17.16
N ALA A 148 -10.84 11.33 -17.10
CA ALA A 148 -10.81 12.12 -15.88
C ALA A 148 -12.07 11.87 -15.06
N PRO A 149 -11.99 11.42 -13.79
CA PRO A 149 -13.16 11.26 -12.94
C PRO A 149 -13.90 12.59 -12.75
N ALA A 150 -15.20 12.62 -13.01
CA ALA A 150 -16.06 13.79 -12.91
C ALA A 150 -17.06 13.68 -11.75
N ALA A 151 -17.71 12.53 -11.58
CA ALA A 151 -18.69 12.32 -10.53
C ALA A 151 -18.87 10.83 -10.20
N VAL A 152 -19.20 10.54 -8.95
CA VAL A 152 -19.76 9.25 -8.54
C VAL A 152 -21.28 9.40 -8.56
N LEU A 153 -21.96 8.55 -9.33
CA LEU A 153 -23.40 8.54 -9.45
C LEU A 153 -23.99 7.50 -8.50
N THR A 154 -25.04 7.88 -7.78
CA THR A 154 -25.72 6.99 -6.84
C THR A 154 -27.15 6.67 -7.32
N ASP A 155 -27.73 5.61 -6.77
CA ASP A 155 -29.15 5.35 -6.81
C ASP A 155 -29.92 6.16 -5.75
N ASP A 156 -31.23 5.94 -5.67
CA ASP A 156 -32.12 6.65 -4.74
C ASP A 156 -31.83 6.30 -3.27
N ASP A 157 -31.20 5.17 -2.99
CA ASP A 157 -30.80 4.70 -1.66
C ASP A 157 -29.39 5.17 -1.28
N GLY A 158 -28.69 5.86 -2.18
CA GLY A 158 -27.34 6.38 -1.97
C GLY A 158 -26.21 5.40 -2.30
N HIS A 159 -26.50 4.22 -2.85
CA HIS A 159 -25.50 3.26 -3.28
C HIS A 159 -24.87 3.69 -4.61
N VAL A 160 -23.58 3.40 -4.77
CA VAL A 160 -22.88 3.68 -6.03
C VAL A 160 -23.45 2.83 -7.15
N ARG A 161 -23.84 3.48 -8.27
CA ARG A 161 -24.33 2.82 -9.48
C ARG A 161 -23.46 3.04 -10.72
N ALA A 162 -22.64 4.12 -10.73
CA ALA A 162 -21.70 4.38 -11.80
C ALA A 162 -20.61 5.39 -11.39
N LEU A 163 -19.46 5.33 -12.07
CA LEU A 163 -18.49 6.41 -12.13
C LEU A 163 -18.68 7.17 -13.44
N ARG A 164 -18.86 8.50 -13.39
CA ARG A 164 -18.84 9.36 -14.56
C ARG A 164 -17.43 9.88 -14.77
N THR A 165 -16.90 9.72 -15.98
CA THR A 165 -15.63 10.30 -16.42
C THR A 165 -15.87 11.27 -17.57
N GLU A 166 -14.94 12.22 -17.73
CA GLU A 166 -14.81 13.08 -18.89
C GLU A 166 -13.62 12.60 -19.74
N ARG A 167 -13.83 12.43 -21.05
CA ARG A 167 -12.72 12.16 -21.97
C ARG A 167 -11.79 13.37 -21.99
N THR A 168 -10.49 13.15 -21.88
CA THR A 168 -9.46 14.18 -21.98
C THR A 168 -8.68 14.04 -23.29
N ARG A 169 -8.01 15.10 -23.69
CA ARG A 169 -7.09 15.15 -24.85
C ARG A 169 -5.80 15.83 -24.46
N LEU A 170 -4.72 15.46 -25.12
CA LEU A 170 -3.39 16.06 -24.92
C LEU A 170 -3.37 17.53 -25.33
N THR A 171 -2.51 18.35 -24.65
CA THR A 171 -2.34 19.78 -24.88
C THR A 171 -1.04 20.16 -25.59
N GLY A 172 -0.22 19.18 -25.98
CA GLY A 172 1.06 19.38 -26.68
C GLY A 172 2.29 19.26 -25.78
N ASP A 173 2.12 19.47 -24.49
CA ASP A 173 3.18 19.46 -23.47
C ASP A 173 3.15 18.21 -22.54
N GLY A 174 2.36 17.19 -22.87
CA GLY A 174 2.07 16.03 -22.03
C GLY A 174 1.01 16.30 -20.96
N GLY A 175 0.46 17.52 -20.92
CA GLY A 175 -0.73 17.87 -20.16
C GLY A 175 -2.01 17.42 -20.86
N VAL A 176 -3.15 17.59 -20.19
CA VAL A 176 -4.47 17.24 -20.75
C VAL A 176 -5.51 18.30 -20.42
N THR A 177 -6.52 18.41 -21.28
CA THR A 177 -7.75 19.20 -21.06
C THR A 177 -8.97 18.34 -21.30
N GLY A 178 -10.09 18.66 -20.65
CA GLY A 178 -11.37 18.01 -20.90
C GLY A 178 -11.89 18.29 -22.32
N THR A 179 -12.65 17.33 -22.86
CA THR A 179 -13.29 17.48 -24.17
C THR A 179 -14.77 17.88 -24.08
N GLY A 180 -15.37 17.76 -22.90
CA GLY A 180 -16.81 17.89 -22.69
C GLY A 180 -17.59 16.60 -22.99
N GLU A 181 -16.92 15.53 -23.36
CA GLU A 181 -17.54 14.22 -23.60
C GLU A 181 -17.50 13.38 -22.31
N TYR A 182 -18.69 12.96 -21.87
CA TYR A 182 -18.84 12.20 -20.64
C TYR A 182 -19.26 10.77 -20.91
N ARG A 183 -18.74 9.84 -20.10
CA ARG A 183 -19.13 8.43 -20.09
C ARG A 183 -19.45 7.97 -18.68
N ASP A 184 -20.54 7.23 -18.51
CA ASP A 184 -20.93 6.57 -17.28
C ASP A 184 -20.49 5.10 -17.33
N TRP A 185 -19.69 4.69 -16.34
CA TRP A 185 -19.19 3.34 -16.17
C TRP A 185 -19.99 2.68 -15.06
N PRO A 186 -20.78 1.62 -15.34
CA PRO A 186 -21.57 0.96 -14.31
C PRO A 186 -20.65 0.20 -13.36
N VAL A 187 -20.47 0.76 -12.16
CA VAL A 187 -19.67 0.17 -11.07
C VAL A 187 -20.42 0.34 -9.76
N GLN A 188 -20.18 -0.56 -8.79
CA GLN A 188 -20.87 -0.53 -7.50
C GLN A 188 -19.96 -0.07 -6.37
N ALA A 189 -18.66 0.09 -6.61
CA ALA A 189 -17.71 0.67 -5.66
C ALA A 189 -16.65 1.52 -6.38
N VAL A 190 -16.15 2.55 -5.70
CA VAL A 190 -15.08 3.43 -6.22
C VAL A 190 -13.97 3.55 -5.20
N TYR A 191 -12.78 3.13 -5.57
CA TYR A 191 -11.55 3.24 -4.78
C TYR A 191 -10.68 4.36 -5.30
N ARG A 192 -10.10 5.14 -4.40
CA ARG A 192 -9.25 6.28 -4.75
C ARG A 192 -7.79 5.98 -4.44
N ALA A 193 -6.95 5.92 -5.49
CA ALA A 193 -5.51 5.66 -5.43
C ALA A 193 -4.70 6.80 -6.09
N VAL A 194 -5.03 8.06 -5.72
CA VAL A 194 -4.50 9.27 -6.38
C VAL A 194 -3.16 9.76 -5.80
N GLY A 195 -2.60 9.04 -4.85
CA GLY A 195 -1.33 9.31 -4.18
C GLY A 195 -1.49 9.54 -2.68
N TYR A 196 -0.34 9.63 -2.02
CA TYR A 196 -0.23 9.94 -0.59
C TYR A 196 0.25 11.36 -0.39
N ALA A 197 -0.04 11.91 0.77
CA ALA A 197 0.55 13.13 1.29
C ALA A 197 0.96 12.86 2.74
N SER A 198 2.15 13.32 3.14
CA SER A 198 2.54 13.29 4.54
C SER A 198 1.72 14.32 5.33
N SER A 199 1.47 14.05 6.59
CA SER A 199 0.88 14.98 7.53
C SER A 199 1.95 15.62 8.41
N SER A 200 1.66 16.82 8.92
CA SER A 200 2.52 17.49 9.87
C SER A 200 2.66 16.66 11.17
N ILE A 201 3.82 16.76 11.78
CA ILE A 201 4.07 16.24 13.14
C ILE A 201 4.15 17.46 14.06
N GLU A 202 3.40 17.46 15.16
CA GLU A 202 3.37 18.56 16.11
C GLU A 202 4.79 18.85 16.64
N GLY A 203 5.17 20.12 16.64
CA GLY A 203 6.50 20.57 17.06
C GLY A 203 7.61 20.48 16.00
N LEU A 204 7.30 19.99 14.78
CA LEU A 204 8.25 19.98 13.68
C LEU A 204 7.84 20.94 12.55
N PRO A 205 8.81 21.59 11.87
CA PRO A 205 8.55 22.35 10.65
C PRO A 205 7.92 21.47 9.58
N PHE A 206 6.96 22.01 8.82
CA PHE A 206 6.27 21.29 7.77
C PHE A 206 5.90 22.18 6.60
N ASP A 207 6.29 21.79 5.39
CA ASP A 207 5.88 22.43 4.14
C ASP A 207 4.53 21.85 3.69
N ALA A 208 3.46 22.60 3.88
CA ALA A 208 2.10 22.17 3.56
C ALA A 208 1.81 22.08 2.05
N GLU A 209 2.58 22.75 1.19
CA GLU A 209 2.40 22.67 -0.26
C GLU A 209 3.06 21.40 -0.82
N ARG A 210 4.25 21.08 -0.32
CA ARG A 210 5.02 19.90 -0.74
C ARG A 210 4.71 18.66 0.08
N HIS A 211 4.01 18.81 1.20
CA HIS A 211 3.73 17.76 2.17
C HIS A 211 4.98 17.05 2.68
N VAL A 212 6.00 17.80 3.05
CA VAL A 212 7.28 17.29 3.55
C VAL A 212 7.79 18.10 4.73
N VAL A 213 8.67 17.52 5.51
CA VAL A 213 9.51 18.23 6.48
C VAL A 213 10.63 18.92 5.70
N PRO A 214 10.80 20.28 5.77
CA PRO A 214 11.91 20.99 5.14
C PRO A 214 13.25 20.41 5.59
N ASN A 215 14.15 20.10 4.66
CA ASN A 215 15.41 19.50 5.00
C ASN A 215 16.50 19.74 3.95
N GLU A 216 17.76 19.63 4.37
CA GLU A 216 18.93 19.58 3.51
C GLU A 216 19.72 18.31 3.83
N GLY A 217 19.78 17.37 2.87
CA GLY A 217 20.45 16.09 3.06
C GLY A 217 19.92 15.25 4.24
N GLY A 218 18.66 15.44 4.62
CA GLY A 218 18.02 14.80 5.77
C GLY A 218 18.10 15.59 7.07
N ARG A 219 18.92 16.64 7.18
CA ARG A 219 18.87 17.56 8.33
C ARG A 219 17.62 18.39 8.27
N VAL A 220 16.81 18.38 9.30
CA VAL A 220 15.57 19.18 9.36
C VAL A 220 15.94 20.66 9.46
N LEU A 221 15.28 21.49 8.63
CA LEU A 221 15.50 22.94 8.64
C LEU A 221 14.43 23.66 9.49
N GLY A 222 14.87 24.63 10.28
CA GLY A 222 14.00 25.56 10.99
C GLY A 222 13.33 26.57 10.05
N GLU A 223 12.53 27.48 10.63
CA GLU A 223 11.87 28.57 9.88
C GLU A 223 12.86 29.58 9.28
N ASP A 224 14.04 29.68 9.87
CA ASP A 224 15.17 30.50 9.39
C ASP A 224 15.96 29.85 8.24
N GLY A 225 15.64 28.59 7.91
CA GLY A 225 16.34 27.78 6.90
C GLY A 225 17.61 27.12 7.39
N GLU A 226 17.99 27.26 8.67
CA GLU A 226 19.15 26.62 9.26
C GLU A 226 18.81 25.21 9.82
N PRO A 227 19.77 24.28 9.81
CA PRO A 227 19.56 22.94 10.37
C PRO A 227 19.24 22.96 11.88
N LEU A 228 18.17 22.28 12.27
CA LEU A 228 17.85 22.04 13.67
C LEU A 228 18.72 20.90 14.20
N THR A 229 19.57 21.20 15.19
CA THR A 229 20.52 20.26 15.74
C THR A 229 19.84 19.00 16.27
N GLY A 230 20.32 17.82 15.85
CA GLY A 230 19.82 16.53 16.32
C GLY A 230 18.52 16.06 15.66
N LEU A 231 17.90 16.84 14.76
CA LEU A 231 16.69 16.47 14.04
C LEU A 231 17.00 16.06 12.60
N TYR A 232 16.58 14.84 12.25
CA TYR A 232 16.79 14.28 10.93
C TYR A 232 15.50 13.66 10.40
N ALA A 233 15.28 13.76 9.08
CA ALA A 233 14.18 13.17 8.39
C ALA A 233 14.67 12.24 7.29
N THR A 234 13.97 11.11 7.06
CA THR A 234 14.23 10.17 5.97
C THR A 234 12.92 9.62 5.42
N GLY A 235 12.94 9.07 4.21
CA GLY A 235 11.77 8.48 3.58
C GLY A 235 10.80 9.51 3.00
N TRP A 236 9.53 9.17 2.96
CA TRP A 236 8.52 9.98 2.27
C TRP A 236 8.27 11.35 2.91
N ILE A 237 8.39 11.45 4.22
CA ILE A 237 8.24 12.74 4.91
C ILE A 237 9.36 13.72 4.56
N ARG A 238 10.53 13.21 4.12
CA ARG A 238 11.66 14.01 3.66
C ARG A 238 11.51 14.48 2.22
N ARG A 239 11.12 13.59 1.29
CA ARG A 239 11.19 13.82 -0.17
C ARG A 239 9.85 13.79 -0.89
N GLY A 240 8.76 13.51 -0.18
CA GLY A 240 7.46 13.22 -0.74
C GLY A 240 7.29 11.72 -1.08
N PRO A 241 6.07 11.28 -1.40
CA PRO A 241 5.73 9.88 -1.65
C PRO A 241 6.17 9.43 -3.06
N VAL A 242 7.48 9.48 -3.33
CA VAL A 242 8.07 9.12 -4.62
C VAL A 242 9.08 7.99 -4.43
N GLY A 243 9.05 7.02 -5.35
CA GLY A 243 9.96 5.88 -5.39
C GLY A 243 9.45 4.65 -4.66
N LEU A 244 10.11 3.52 -4.94
CA LEU A 244 9.85 2.21 -4.34
C LEU A 244 10.69 2.00 -3.07
N ILE A 245 10.50 0.86 -2.42
CA ILE A 245 11.29 0.42 -1.25
C ILE A 245 12.80 0.56 -1.49
N GLY A 246 13.29 0.20 -2.71
CA GLY A 246 14.70 0.36 -3.07
C GLY A 246 15.22 1.80 -3.01
N SER A 247 14.36 2.79 -3.26
CA SER A 247 14.72 4.21 -3.19
C SER A 247 14.88 4.70 -1.75
N THR A 248 14.26 4.05 -0.78
CA THR A 248 14.38 4.41 0.64
C THR A 248 15.75 4.08 1.20
N LYS A 249 16.44 3.09 0.66
CA LYS A 249 17.79 2.72 1.06
C LYS A 249 18.81 3.84 0.81
N SER A 250 18.81 4.41 -0.39
CA SER A 250 19.73 5.52 -0.74
C SER A 250 19.38 6.80 0.02
N ASP A 251 18.09 7.06 0.21
CA ASP A 251 17.59 8.17 1.00
C ASP A 251 18.03 8.09 2.47
N ALA A 252 17.84 6.94 3.10
CA ALA A 252 18.30 6.70 4.47
C ALA A 252 19.83 6.77 4.58
N GLN A 253 20.56 6.24 3.58
CA GLN A 253 22.01 6.28 3.55
C GLN A 253 22.56 7.72 3.56
N GLU A 254 21.98 8.62 2.79
CA GLU A 254 22.36 10.04 2.79
C GLU A 254 22.10 10.69 4.15
N THR A 255 20.90 10.48 4.70
CA THR A 255 20.54 11.04 6.01
C THR A 255 21.47 10.54 7.12
N ILE A 256 21.75 9.23 7.16
CA ILE A 256 22.65 8.64 8.16
C ILE A 256 24.10 9.08 7.97
N ALA A 257 24.57 9.24 6.72
CA ALA A 257 25.91 9.77 6.47
C ALA A 257 26.07 11.19 7.05
N ASN A 258 25.05 12.03 6.88
CA ASN A 258 25.05 13.39 7.45
C ASN A 258 24.96 13.37 8.98
N LEU A 259 24.13 12.50 9.57
CA LEU A 259 24.06 12.32 11.02
C LEU A 259 25.43 11.91 11.60
N VAL A 260 26.10 10.95 10.97
CA VAL A 260 27.44 10.50 11.39
C VAL A 260 28.48 11.63 11.29
N ALA A 261 28.43 12.42 10.18
CA ALA A 261 29.32 13.56 10.01
C ALA A 261 29.12 14.62 11.10
N ASP A 262 27.86 14.90 11.46
CA ASP A 262 27.52 15.87 12.51
C ASP A 262 27.96 15.37 13.90
N ALA A 263 27.80 14.07 14.16
CA ALA A 263 28.31 13.45 15.39
C ALA A 263 29.84 13.56 15.49
N GLN A 264 30.55 13.27 14.38
CA GLN A 264 32.02 13.40 14.33
C GLN A 264 32.50 14.84 14.48
N ALA A 265 31.70 15.80 13.99
CA ALA A 265 31.97 17.23 14.16
C ALA A 265 31.64 17.75 15.59
N GLY A 266 31.09 16.91 16.47
CA GLY A 266 30.68 17.28 17.80
C GLY A 266 29.41 18.11 17.88
N LEU A 267 28.58 18.11 16.82
CA LEU A 267 27.35 18.90 16.76
C LEU A 267 26.15 18.23 17.46
N LEU A 268 26.27 16.94 17.84
CA LEU A 268 25.20 16.17 18.48
C LEU A 268 25.38 16.04 20.00
N HIS A 269 25.99 17.02 20.65
CA HIS A 269 26.08 16.99 22.09
C HIS A 269 24.72 17.18 22.75
N ALA A 270 24.23 16.17 23.43
CA ALA A 270 23.15 16.31 24.37
C ALA A 270 23.74 17.10 25.58
N GLU A 271 23.23 18.29 25.82
CA GLU A 271 23.43 18.98 27.11
C GLU A 271 22.63 18.26 28.21
N SER A 272 22.81 16.95 28.39
CA SER A 272 22.18 16.26 29.49
C SER A 272 23.17 16.33 30.68
N GLN A 273 22.84 17.15 31.64
CA GLN A 273 23.55 17.23 32.93
C GLN A 273 23.29 15.98 33.80
N ASP A 274 22.44 15.05 33.37
CA ASP A 274 22.12 13.82 34.08
C ASP A 274 22.52 12.60 33.22
N GLU A 275 23.77 12.17 33.35
CA GLU A 275 24.29 10.93 32.75
C GLU A 275 23.50 9.66 33.16
N GLY A 276 22.67 9.73 34.20
CA GLY A 276 21.86 8.59 34.71
C GLY A 276 20.47 8.42 34.11
N GLN A 277 20.00 9.36 33.29
CA GLN A 277 18.63 9.29 32.71
C GLN A 277 18.58 9.08 31.19
N VAL A 278 19.70 8.85 30.56
CA VAL A 278 19.77 8.67 29.09
C VAL A 278 20.22 7.24 28.80
N GLY A 279 19.28 6.42 28.32
CA GLY A 279 19.55 5.05 27.92
C GLY A 279 18.29 4.25 27.65
N HIS A 280 18.47 3.07 27.10
CA HIS A 280 17.39 2.16 26.77
C HIS A 280 16.46 1.87 27.94
N ASP A 281 17.05 1.52 29.10
CA ASP A 281 16.30 1.15 30.31
C ASP A 281 15.50 2.34 30.90
N ALA A 282 16.03 3.55 30.79
CA ALA A 282 15.33 4.76 31.20
C ALA A 282 14.10 5.04 30.33
N LEU A 283 14.21 4.84 29.03
CA LEU A 283 13.07 4.96 28.11
C LEU A 283 11.99 3.90 28.39
N ILE A 284 12.39 2.64 28.57
CA ILE A 284 11.47 1.56 28.91
C ILE A 284 10.74 1.88 30.24
N SER A 285 11.47 2.24 31.27
CA SER A 285 10.89 2.63 32.57
C SER A 285 9.94 3.81 32.46
N LEU A 286 10.24 4.80 31.62
CA LEU A 286 9.34 5.93 31.34
C LEU A 286 8.03 5.48 30.67
N LEU A 287 8.11 4.62 29.64
CA LEU A 287 6.93 4.09 28.96
C LEU A 287 6.05 3.27 29.91
N GLU A 288 6.66 2.43 30.74
CA GLU A 288 5.96 1.65 31.77
C GLU A 288 5.27 2.53 32.79
N SER A 289 5.99 3.55 33.33
CA SER A 289 5.44 4.49 34.30
C SER A 289 4.24 5.30 33.78
N ARG A 290 4.17 5.50 32.46
CA ARG A 290 3.08 6.17 31.76
C ARG A 290 1.95 5.24 31.32
N GLY A 291 2.10 3.92 31.54
CA GLY A 291 1.13 2.92 31.07
C GLY A 291 1.03 2.85 29.53
N VAL A 292 2.05 3.28 28.81
CA VAL A 292 2.08 3.22 27.33
C VAL A 292 2.38 1.78 26.92
N PRO A 293 1.47 1.11 26.18
CA PRO A 293 1.74 -0.22 25.66
C PRO A 293 2.82 -0.15 24.56
N PHE A 294 3.81 -1.02 24.68
CA PHE A 294 4.87 -1.17 23.66
C PHE A 294 5.29 -2.64 23.58
N THR A 295 5.94 -3.00 22.49
CA THR A 295 6.51 -4.33 22.23
C THR A 295 8.04 -4.19 22.13
N THR A 296 8.76 -5.08 22.80
CA THR A 296 10.22 -5.22 22.64
C THR A 296 10.52 -6.06 21.39
N TRP A 297 11.83 -6.18 21.06
CA TRP A 297 12.25 -7.08 19.97
C TRP A 297 11.88 -8.54 20.27
N GLU A 298 12.18 -9.01 21.47
CA GLU A 298 11.81 -10.37 21.92
C GLU A 298 10.30 -10.60 21.88
N GLY A 299 9.51 -9.58 22.26
CA GLY A 299 8.05 -9.62 22.16
C GLY A 299 7.57 -9.72 20.71
N TRP A 300 8.22 -9.02 19.79
CA TRP A 300 7.93 -9.15 18.38
C TRP A 300 8.28 -10.55 17.83
N GLU A 301 9.41 -11.14 18.25
CA GLU A 301 9.78 -12.51 17.88
C GLU A 301 8.74 -13.54 18.35
N LEU A 302 8.13 -13.33 19.50
CA LEU A 302 7.02 -14.18 20.00
C LEU A 302 5.78 -14.05 19.09
N LEU A 303 5.42 -12.83 18.70
CA LEU A 303 4.30 -12.59 17.78
C LEU A 303 4.59 -13.18 16.40
N ASP A 304 5.79 -12.98 15.85
CA ASP A 304 6.21 -13.56 14.57
C ASP A 304 6.13 -15.08 14.58
N ALA A 305 6.63 -15.73 15.62
CA ALA A 305 6.55 -17.17 15.78
C ALA A 305 5.10 -17.68 15.88
N TYR A 306 4.25 -16.96 16.62
CA TYR A 306 2.84 -17.27 16.75
C TYR A 306 2.12 -17.21 15.41
N GLU A 307 2.30 -16.13 14.64
CA GLU A 307 1.66 -15.94 13.32
C GLU A 307 2.09 -17.00 12.31
N ARG A 308 3.37 -17.46 12.36
CA ARG A 308 3.89 -18.56 11.53
C ARG A 308 3.27 -19.90 11.92
N GLU A 309 3.24 -20.23 13.21
CA GLU A 309 2.59 -21.45 13.71
C GLU A 309 1.08 -21.47 13.39
N LEU A 310 0.43 -20.28 13.43
CA LEU A 310 -0.95 -20.13 13.00
C LEU A 310 -1.10 -20.41 11.50
N GLY A 311 -0.20 -19.91 10.65
CA GLY A 311 -0.16 -20.21 9.22
C GLY A 311 -0.01 -21.71 8.95
N GLU A 312 0.95 -22.37 9.59
CA GLU A 312 1.17 -23.82 9.50
C GLU A 312 -0.08 -24.62 9.88
N SER A 313 -0.87 -24.15 10.86
CA SER A 313 -2.09 -24.82 11.31
C SER A 313 -3.20 -24.87 10.23
N TYR A 314 -3.17 -23.98 9.25
CA TYR A 314 -4.08 -24.01 8.10
C TYR A 314 -3.69 -25.06 7.05
N GLY A 315 -2.43 -25.54 7.09
CA GLY A 315 -1.93 -26.50 6.11
C GLY A 315 -1.63 -25.86 4.76
N GLU A 316 -1.74 -26.67 3.71
CA GLU A 316 -1.52 -26.22 2.33
C GLU A 316 -2.80 -25.64 1.72
N VAL A 317 -2.63 -24.62 0.90
CA VAL A 317 -3.70 -23.97 0.12
C VAL A 317 -3.53 -24.38 -1.34
N VAL A 318 -4.62 -24.76 -2.00
CA VAL A 318 -4.63 -25.04 -3.43
C VAL A 318 -4.88 -23.74 -4.17
N VAL A 319 -3.84 -23.21 -4.83
CA VAL A 319 -3.92 -21.97 -5.61
C VAL A 319 -4.54 -22.20 -6.99
N THR A 320 -4.93 -21.13 -7.66
CA THR A 320 -5.45 -21.17 -9.04
C THR A 320 -4.46 -21.92 -9.95
N GLY A 321 -4.97 -22.85 -10.74
CA GLY A 321 -4.14 -23.80 -11.53
C GLY A 321 -3.76 -25.08 -10.81
N GLY A 322 -4.23 -25.30 -9.56
CA GLY A 322 -4.19 -26.59 -8.85
C GLY A 322 -2.88 -26.91 -8.13
N ALA A 323 -1.93 -25.96 -8.06
CA ALA A 323 -0.70 -26.15 -7.27
C ALA A 323 -0.98 -25.99 -5.78
N SER A 324 -0.37 -26.85 -4.95
CA SER A 324 -0.43 -26.74 -3.50
C SER A 324 0.71 -25.85 -2.99
N ARG A 325 0.42 -24.96 -2.05
CA ARG A 325 1.37 -24.03 -1.44
C ARG A 325 1.14 -23.94 0.07
N PRO A 326 2.20 -23.83 0.89
CA PRO A 326 2.05 -23.63 2.31
C PRO A 326 1.50 -22.22 2.59
N ARG A 327 0.70 -22.10 3.64
CA ARG A 327 0.35 -20.80 4.23
C ARG A 327 1.42 -20.46 5.26
N GLU A 328 2.36 -19.61 4.87
CA GLU A 328 3.55 -19.33 5.68
C GLU A 328 3.23 -18.60 7.00
N ARG A 329 2.16 -17.79 6.99
CA ARG A 329 1.80 -16.92 8.12
C ARG A 329 0.33 -16.53 8.05
N VAL A 330 -0.29 -16.26 9.18
CA VAL A 330 -1.57 -15.57 9.32
C VAL A 330 -1.43 -14.44 10.31
N LYS A 331 -1.64 -13.18 9.90
CA LYS A 331 -1.53 -12.02 10.78
C LYS A 331 -2.60 -12.00 11.85
N VAL A 332 -2.18 -11.68 13.08
CA VAL A 332 -3.06 -11.32 14.19
C VAL A 332 -3.48 -9.87 14.04
N VAL A 333 -4.77 -9.58 14.09
CA VAL A 333 -5.33 -8.23 13.83
C VAL A 333 -5.61 -7.44 15.11
N SER A 334 -6.05 -8.11 16.19
CA SER A 334 -6.39 -7.44 17.43
C SER A 334 -5.15 -6.86 18.11
N ARG A 335 -5.18 -5.55 18.44
CA ARG A 335 -4.10 -4.89 19.22
C ARG A 335 -3.89 -5.58 20.57
N ASP A 336 -4.99 -5.94 21.24
CA ASP A 336 -4.92 -6.61 22.56
C ASP A 336 -4.33 -8.01 22.43
N ALA A 337 -4.71 -8.78 21.39
CA ALA A 337 -4.10 -10.07 21.12
C ALA A 337 -2.61 -9.95 20.77
N MET A 338 -2.23 -9.02 19.90
CA MET A 338 -0.82 -8.77 19.57
C MET A 338 -0.03 -8.40 20.83
N THR A 339 -0.56 -7.52 21.69
CA THR A 339 0.09 -7.12 22.95
C THR A 339 0.22 -8.29 23.91
N ALA A 340 -0.86 -9.07 24.08
CA ALA A 340 -0.85 -10.24 24.96
C ALA A 340 0.18 -11.29 24.51
N ILE A 341 0.22 -11.62 23.22
CA ILE A 341 1.16 -12.56 22.64
C ILE A 341 2.60 -12.05 22.80
N SER A 342 2.85 -10.79 22.45
CA SER A 342 4.20 -10.19 22.52
C SER A 342 4.73 -10.05 23.95
N ARG A 343 3.86 -10.11 24.96
CA ARG A 343 4.23 -10.08 26.38
C ARG A 343 4.17 -11.44 27.07
N SER A 344 3.95 -12.51 26.33
CA SER A 344 3.74 -13.87 26.87
C SER A 344 2.62 -13.92 27.93
N SER A 345 1.62 -13.05 27.81
CA SER A 345 0.45 -13.03 28.69
C SER A 345 -0.69 -13.85 28.06
N GLU A 346 -1.70 -14.18 28.86
CA GLU A 346 -2.89 -14.86 28.35
C GLU A 346 -3.64 -13.95 27.39
N VAL A 347 -4.15 -14.53 26.28
CA VAL A 347 -5.01 -13.81 25.34
C VAL A 347 -6.33 -13.50 26.05
N PRO A 348 -6.84 -12.25 25.97
CA PRO A 348 -8.14 -11.90 26.58
C PRO A 348 -9.28 -12.81 26.14
N GLU A 349 -10.16 -13.19 27.07
CA GLU A 349 -11.26 -14.14 26.83
C GLU A 349 -12.24 -13.68 25.75
N ASP A 350 -12.44 -12.36 25.60
CA ASP A 350 -13.31 -11.75 24.58
C ASP A 350 -12.74 -11.85 23.16
N LEU A 351 -11.47 -12.22 23.03
CA LEU A 351 -10.80 -12.50 21.76
C LEU A 351 -10.79 -13.99 21.41
N ILE A 352 -11.11 -14.86 22.35
CA ILE A 352 -11.31 -16.29 22.12
C ILE A 352 -12.56 -16.45 21.24
N GLY A 353 -12.47 -17.19 20.14
CA GLY A 353 -13.53 -17.31 19.16
C GLY A 353 -13.31 -16.49 17.88
N GLN A 354 -12.27 -15.65 17.87
CA GLN A 354 -11.83 -15.03 16.62
C GLN A 354 -10.99 -16.00 15.81
N PRO A 355 -11.15 -16.08 14.48
CA PRO A 355 -10.50 -17.11 13.65
C PRO A 355 -8.97 -17.17 13.82
N GLU A 356 -8.35 -16.03 14.09
CA GLU A 356 -6.90 -15.92 14.33
C GLU A 356 -6.44 -16.38 15.71
N VAL A 357 -7.34 -16.58 16.67
CA VAL A 357 -7.04 -16.98 18.04
C VAL A 357 -7.47 -18.43 18.31
N ASP A 358 -8.60 -18.88 17.76
CA ASP A 358 -9.17 -20.23 18.01
C ASP A 358 -8.34 -21.37 17.40
N ARG A 359 -7.46 -21.07 16.45
CA ARG A 359 -6.59 -22.07 15.80
C ARG A 359 -5.18 -22.12 16.40
N VAL A 360 -5.03 -21.70 17.65
CA VAL A 360 -3.73 -21.72 18.34
C VAL A 360 -3.22 -23.16 18.42
N PRO A 361 -2.07 -23.49 17.83
CA PRO A 361 -1.45 -24.79 18.00
C PRO A 361 -1.22 -25.09 19.49
N GLU A 362 -1.44 -26.33 19.94
CA GLU A 362 -1.27 -26.73 21.35
C GLU A 362 0.09 -26.34 21.94
N ARG A 363 1.13 -26.27 21.11
CA ARG A 363 2.49 -25.86 21.51
C ARG A 363 2.56 -24.38 21.95
N VAL A 364 1.79 -23.50 21.31
CA VAL A 364 1.74 -22.08 21.65
C VAL A 364 0.81 -21.85 22.83
N ALA A 365 -0.35 -22.51 22.87
CA ALA A 365 -1.26 -22.47 24.00
C ALA A 365 -0.58 -22.85 25.32
N HIS A 366 0.42 -23.75 25.28
CA HIS A 366 1.21 -24.12 26.45
C HIS A 366 2.20 -23.02 26.87
N ARG A 367 2.69 -22.17 25.95
CA ARG A 367 3.55 -21.01 26.27
C ARG A 367 2.74 -19.84 26.80
N LEU A 368 1.52 -19.64 26.31
CA LEU A 368 0.61 -18.59 26.77
C LEU A 368 -0.03 -18.88 28.15
N ARG A 369 0.01 -20.14 28.61
CA ARG A 369 -0.52 -20.57 29.94
C ARG A 369 0.54 -20.64 31.04
N ARG A 370 1.75 -20.20 30.79
CA ARG A 370 2.85 -20.08 31.77
C ARG A 370 3.23 -18.64 32.01
#